data_038657fe2957cc0da773ae9d9327a38f
#
_entry.id   038657fe2957cc0da773ae9d9327a38f
#
_cell.length_a   1.000
_cell.length_b   1.000
_cell.length_c   1.000
_cell.angle_alpha   90.00
_cell.angle_beta   90.00
_cell.angle_gamma   90.00
#
_symmetry.space_group_name_H-M   'P 1'
#
loop_
_entity.id
_entity.type
_entity.pdbx_description
1 polymer ?
#
loop_
_entity_poly.entity_id
_entity_poly.type
_entity_poly.pdbx_seq_one_letter_code
_entity_poly.pdbx_strand_id
1 'polypeptide(L)'
;MKKNTKKSWYKDAIIYQAHVRSFVDSNGDGIGDFKGLITKLDYLKSLGVTAIWLLPFYKSPLRDGGYDISDFTSIHEDYGTMADFKKFIQAAHNLDLKVITELVLNHTSSEHKWFERAKRAKPGSSYRNFYVWNDDTEKYKDARIIFQDFEISNWSYDPEAQSYYWHRFYSHQPDLNFDNPAVHKAIFKVLDFWFKLGIDGLRLDAVPYLYEREGTNCENLPETHEYLKKLRKYIDDNYEDKMLLAEANQWPDDASEYFGDGDECHMSFHFPLMPRLYMAQRMEDRFPIIDILDQTPEIPDNCQWAIFLRNHDELTLEMVSDEERDYMYKSFAKNPKQRINLGIRRRLAPLLENDRKSIELMNILLFSMPGTPIVYYGDEIGMGDNYYLGDRDGVRTPMQ
;
A
#
# COMPACT_ATOMS: atom_id res chain seq x y z
N MET A 1 36.09 10.05 -14.92
CA MET A 1 34.79 10.37 -15.55
C MET A 1 33.78 10.48 -14.42
N LYS A 2 33.23 11.67 -14.13
CA LYS A 2 32.12 11.81 -13.18
C LYS A 2 30.94 11.06 -13.80
N LYS A 3 30.51 9.94 -13.20
CA LYS A 3 29.18 9.36 -13.47
C LYS A 3 28.19 10.48 -13.22
N ASN A 4 27.49 10.92 -14.25
CA ASN A 4 26.32 11.78 -14.15
C ASN A 4 25.29 10.93 -13.42
N THR A 5 25.23 11.00 -12.10
CA THR A 5 24.22 10.31 -11.32
C THR A 5 22.91 11.01 -11.66
N LYS A 6 22.11 10.40 -12.52
CA LYS A 6 20.74 10.82 -12.81
C LYS A 6 20.04 10.96 -11.45
N LYS A 7 19.56 12.15 -11.15
CA LYS A 7 18.96 12.44 -9.84
C LYS A 7 17.69 11.60 -9.72
N SER A 8 17.62 10.75 -8.69
CA SER A 8 16.46 9.88 -8.44
C SER A 8 15.28 10.76 -8.02
N TRP A 9 14.30 10.95 -8.89
CA TRP A 9 13.18 11.88 -8.70
C TRP A 9 12.42 11.67 -7.39
N TYR A 10 12.29 10.42 -6.95
CA TYR A 10 11.55 10.04 -5.75
C TYR A 10 12.21 10.52 -4.45
N LYS A 11 13.50 10.86 -4.45
CA LYS A 11 14.20 11.37 -3.26
C LYS A 11 13.84 12.82 -2.93
N ASP A 12 13.45 13.60 -3.92
CA ASP A 12 13.05 14.99 -3.76
C ASP A 12 11.54 15.17 -3.98
N ALA A 13 10.78 14.06 -4.05
CA ALA A 13 9.35 14.11 -4.29
C ALA A 13 8.57 14.59 -3.06
N ILE A 14 7.43 15.20 -3.33
CA ILE A 14 6.29 15.33 -2.42
C ILE A 14 5.17 14.52 -3.04
N ILE A 15 4.82 13.40 -2.41
CA ILE A 15 3.85 12.46 -2.95
C ILE A 15 2.47 12.77 -2.35
N TYR A 16 1.46 12.85 -3.20
CA TYR A 16 0.06 13.01 -2.79
C TYR A 16 -0.70 11.73 -3.06
N GLN A 17 -1.19 11.08 -2.01
CA GLN A 17 -1.98 9.87 -2.11
C GLN A 17 -3.45 10.21 -2.33
N ALA A 18 -4.02 9.75 -3.44
CA ALA A 18 -5.39 10.01 -3.83
C ALA A 18 -6.17 8.73 -4.09
N HIS A 19 -7.45 8.73 -3.69
CA HIS A 19 -8.39 7.68 -4.06
C HIS A 19 -9.29 8.21 -5.18
N VAL A 20 -9.22 7.65 -6.39
CA VAL A 20 -10.00 8.12 -7.55
C VAL A 20 -11.48 8.23 -7.19
N ARG A 21 -12.05 7.15 -6.61
CA ARG A 21 -13.44 7.07 -6.15
C ARG A 21 -13.90 8.23 -5.28
N SER A 22 -12.99 8.73 -4.43
CA SER A 22 -13.34 9.69 -3.38
C SER A 22 -12.89 11.12 -3.68
N PHE A 23 -12.20 11.37 -4.81
CA PHE A 23 -11.54 12.65 -5.00
C PHE A 23 -12.43 13.68 -5.71
N VAL A 24 -12.88 13.42 -6.94
CA VAL A 24 -13.77 14.33 -7.69
C VAL A 24 -14.72 13.55 -8.58
N ASP A 25 -16.00 13.75 -8.38
CA ASP A 25 -17.09 13.26 -9.22
C ASP A 25 -17.35 14.27 -10.36
N SER A 26 -17.14 13.87 -11.61
CA SER A 26 -17.31 14.73 -12.77
C SER A 26 -18.68 14.62 -13.44
N ASN A 27 -19.44 13.56 -13.13
CA ASN A 27 -20.69 13.22 -13.80
C ASN A 27 -21.93 13.33 -12.89
N GLY A 28 -21.74 13.48 -11.58
CA GLY A 28 -22.80 13.65 -10.58
C GLY A 28 -23.43 12.34 -10.10
N ASP A 29 -22.74 11.21 -10.22
CA ASP A 29 -23.22 9.89 -9.76
C ASP A 29 -22.84 9.57 -8.30
N GLY A 30 -22.05 10.44 -7.66
CA GLY A 30 -21.56 10.29 -6.29
C GLY A 30 -20.22 9.57 -6.18
N ILE A 31 -19.60 9.19 -7.30
CA ILE A 31 -18.33 8.47 -7.37
C ILE A 31 -17.30 9.29 -8.15
N GLY A 32 -16.13 9.47 -7.58
CA GLY A 32 -15.02 10.14 -8.26
C GLY A 32 -14.50 9.35 -9.47
N ASP A 33 -14.01 10.07 -10.46
CA ASP A 33 -13.54 9.50 -11.72
C ASP A 33 -12.28 10.20 -12.26
N PHE A 34 -11.64 9.62 -13.29
CA PHE A 34 -10.43 10.18 -13.90
C PHE A 34 -10.65 11.54 -14.55
N LYS A 35 -11.84 11.82 -15.09
CA LYS A 35 -12.13 13.14 -15.68
C LYS A 35 -12.18 14.21 -14.60
N GLY A 36 -12.81 13.88 -13.46
CA GLY A 36 -12.81 14.74 -12.29
C GLY A 36 -11.40 14.97 -11.75
N LEU A 37 -10.61 13.92 -11.60
CA LEU A 37 -9.22 14.02 -11.12
C LEU A 37 -8.36 14.92 -12.03
N ILE A 38 -8.51 14.85 -13.35
CA ILE A 38 -7.82 15.74 -14.30
C ILE A 38 -8.10 17.22 -13.98
N THR A 39 -9.32 17.58 -13.59
CA THR A 39 -9.68 18.97 -13.29
C THR A 39 -8.98 19.55 -12.06
N LYS A 40 -8.36 18.69 -11.25
CA LYS A 40 -7.68 19.09 -10.00
C LYS A 40 -6.15 18.98 -10.05
N LEU A 41 -5.58 18.64 -11.21
CA LEU A 41 -4.12 18.52 -11.34
C LEU A 41 -3.41 19.86 -11.07
N ASP A 42 -3.97 20.99 -11.52
CA ASP A 42 -3.43 22.32 -11.22
C ASP A 42 -3.48 22.63 -9.72
N TYR A 43 -4.55 22.23 -9.03
CA TYR A 43 -4.63 22.34 -7.57
C TYR A 43 -3.50 21.55 -6.90
N LEU A 44 -3.30 20.29 -7.25
CA LEU A 44 -2.23 19.47 -6.70
C LEU A 44 -0.85 20.08 -6.99
N LYS A 45 -0.64 20.57 -8.21
CA LYS A 45 0.61 21.26 -8.57
C LYS A 45 0.82 22.53 -7.74
N SER A 46 -0.24 23.28 -7.45
CA SER A 46 -0.17 24.52 -6.63
C SER A 46 0.17 24.26 -5.16
N LEU A 47 -0.13 23.04 -4.65
CA LEU A 47 0.29 22.58 -3.31
C LEU A 47 1.79 22.23 -3.23
N GLY A 48 2.50 22.21 -4.37
CA GLY A 48 3.89 21.80 -4.44
C GLY A 48 4.08 20.27 -4.60
N VAL A 49 3.00 19.53 -4.85
CA VAL A 49 3.05 18.08 -5.15
C VAL A 49 3.86 17.84 -6.41
N THR A 50 4.68 16.80 -6.40
CA THR A 50 5.52 16.40 -7.54
C THR A 50 5.21 15.00 -8.04
N ALA A 51 4.49 14.20 -7.23
CA ALA A 51 4.04 12.87 -7.61
C ALA A 51 2.66 12.57 -7.03
N ILE A 52 1.82 11.89 -7.79
CA ILE A 52 0.49 11.42 -7.37
C ILE A 52 0.56 9.91 -7.23
N TRP A 53 0.23 9.40 -6.05
CA TRP A 53 0.02 7.98 -5.82
C TRP A 53 -1.48 7.67 -5.80
N LEU A 54 -1.94 6.90 -6.79
CA LEU A 54 -3.32 6.47 -6.92
C LEU A 54 -3.53 5.12 -6.22
N LEU A 55 -4.50 5.08 -5.32
CA LEU A 55 -5.03 3.83 -4.76
C LEU A 55 -5.65 2.97 -5.88
N PRO A 56 -5.88 1.66 -5.66
CA PRO A 56 -6.34 0.77 -6.70
C PRO A 56 -7.58 1.29 -7.41
N PHE A 57 -7.50 1.36 -8.72
CA PHE A 57 -8.58 1.80 -9.63
C PHE A 57 -8.90 0.73 -10.68
N TYR A 58 -8.34 -0.45 -10.51
CA TYR A 58 -8.54 -1.60 -11.38
C TYR A 58 -9.93 -2.19 -11.20
N LYS A 59 -10.35 -3.04 -12.14
CA LYS A 59 -11.61 -3.77 -11.99
C LYS A 59 -11.57 -4.64 -10.74
N SER A 60 -12.55 -4.45 -9.86
CA SER A 60 -12.64 -5.06 -8.54
C SER A 60 -14.10 -5.15 -8.10
N PRO A 61 -14.49 -6.15 -7.29
CA PRO A 61 -15.75 -6.15 -6.54
C PRO A 61 -15.83 -5.07 -5.45
N LEU A 62 -14.73 -4.38 -5.15
CA LEU A 62 -14.60 -3.31 -4.15
C LEU A 62 -14.92 -3.74 -2.71
N ARG A 63 -14.71 -5.02 -2.38
CA ARG A 63 -14.92 -5.53 -1.01
C ARG A 63 -13.83 -5.06 -0.05
N ASP A 64 -12.65 -4.70 -0.58
CA ASP A 64 -11.54 -4.09 0.15
C ASP A 64 -11.03 -2.84 -0.59
N GLY A 65 -11.92 -1.90 -0.85
CA GLY A 65 -11.56 -0.60 -1.43
C GLY A 65 -10.80 -0.66 -2.76
N GLY A 66 -10.80 -1.80 -3.45
CA GLY A 66 -10.13 -2.02 -4.72
C GLY A 66 -8.88 -2.93 -4.64
N TYR A 67 -8.42 -3.31 -3.45
CA TYR A 67 -7.30 -4.23 -3.29
C TYR A 67 -7.65 -5.68 -3.67
N ASP A 68 -8.94 -6.05 -3.71
CA ASP A 68 -9.46 -7.29 -4.25
C ASP A 68 -9.62 -7.22 -5.77
N ILE A 69 -8.50 -7.21 -6.51
CA ILE A 69 -8.46 -6.98 -7.97
C ILE A 69 -8.97 -8.21 -8.74
N SER A 70 -9.98 -8.01 -9.61
CA SER A 70 -10.51 -9.05 -10.50
C SER A 70 -9.96 -9.02 -11.92
N ASP A 71 -9.38 -7.88 -12.36
CA ASP A 71 -8.59 -7.75 -13.60
C ASP A 71 -7.56 -6.62 -13.47
N PHE A 72 -6.28 -6.97 -13.44
CA PHE A 72 -5.17 -6.02 -13.30
C PHE A 72 -5.00 -5.06 -14.49
N THR A 73 -5.62 -5.32 -15.63
CA THR A 73 -5.40 -4.57 -16.87
C THR A 73 -6.60 -3.78 -17.34
N SER A 74 -7.64 -3.72 -16.50
CA SER A 74 -8.88 -2.98 -16.75
C SER A 74 -9.09 -1.91 -15.69
N ILE A 75 -9.70 -0.79 -16.07
CA ILE A 75 -10.18 0.26 -15.17
C ILE A 75 -11.55 -0.16 -14.63
N HIS A 76 -11.83 0.14 -13.36
CA HIS A 76 -13.17 -0.02 -12.80
C HIS A 76 -14.16 0.90 -13.55
N GLU A 77 -15.32 0.39 -13.90
CA GLU A 77 -16.29 1.06 -14.77
C GLU A 77 -16.77 2.41 -14.23
N ASP A 78 -16.90 2.54 -12.91
CA ASP A 78 -17.28 3.80 -12.26
C ASP A 78 -16.20 4.90 -12.37
N TYR A 79 -14.92 4.53 -12.55
CA TYR A 79 -13.82 5.49 -12.60
C TYR A 79 -13.51 5.99 -14.01
N GLY A 80 -14.16 5.42 -15.00
CA GLY A 80 -13.99 5.78 -16.40
C GLY A 80 -13.37 4.68 -17.25
N THR A 81 -12.73 5.09 -18.34
CA THR A 81 -12.19 4.18 -19.35
C THR A 81 -10.66 4.22 -19.38
N MET A 82 -10.05 3.23 -20.05
CA MET A 82 -8.60 3.27 -20.36
C MET A 82 -8.19 4.52 -21.15
N ALA A 83 -9.10 5.08 -21.96
CA ALA A 83 -8.84 6.33 -22.66
C ALA A 83 -8.79 7.53 -21.70
N ASP A 84 -9.62 7.54 -20.67
CA ASP A 84 -9.62 8.59 -19.65
C ASP A 84 -8.37 8.50 -18.76
N PHE A 85 -7.94 7.30 -18.39
CA PHE A 85 -6.67 7.09 -17.70
C PHE A 85 -5.47 7.59 -18.54
N LYS A 86 -5.42 7.28 -19.83
CA LYS A 86 -4.34 7.79 -20.72
C LYS A 86 -4.31 9.32 -20.78
N LYS A 87 -5.49 9.96 -20.83
CA LYS A 87 -5.60 11.43 -20.76
C LYS A 87 -5.09 11.96 -19.43
N PHE A 88 -5.42 11.28 -18.33
CA PHE A 88 -4.92 11.65 -16.99
C PHE A 88 -3.38 11.58 -16.94
N ILE A 89 -2.76 10.49 -17.38
CA ILE A 89 -1.28 10.36 -17.43
C ILE A 89 -0.67 11.51 -18.23
N GLN A 90 -1.21 11.78 -19.43
CA GLN A 90 -0.70 12.86 -20.29
C GLN A 90 -0.85 14.23 -19.61
N ALA A 91 -1.99 14.49 -18.97
CA ALA A 91 -2.23 15.75 -18.28
C ALA A 91 -1.32 15.93 -17.06
N ALA A 92 -1.11 14.86 -16.27
CA ALA A 92 -0.18 14.88 -15.15
C ALA A 92 1.26 15.16 -15.61
N HIS A 93 1.74 14.47 -16.63
CA HIS A 93 3.08 14.68 -17.18
C HIS A 93 3.26 16.07 -17.80
N ASN A 94 2.23 16.66 -18.40
CA ASN A 94 2.30 18.06 -18.91
C ASN A 94 2.52 19.09 -17.77
N LEU A 95 2.22 18.72 -16.53
CA LEU A 95 2.46 19.51 -15.34
C LEU A 95 3.70 19.06 -14.55
N ASP A 96 4.56 18.22 -15.15
CA ASP A 96 5.70 17.61 -14.46
C ASP A 96 5.32 16.87 -13.17
N LEU A 97 4.15 16.23 -13.15
CA LEU A 97 3.70 15.37 -12.06
C LEU A 97 3.99 13.90 -12.40
N LYS A 98 4.69 13.21 -11.54
CA LYS A 98 4.89 11.77 -11.63
C LYS A 98 3.65 11.01 -11.19
N VAL A 99 3.43 9.81 -11.72
CA VAL A 99 2.27 8.98 -11.37
C VAL A 99 2.73 7.63 -10.86
N ILE A 100 2.30 7.29 -9.64
CA ILE A 100 2.53 6.02 -8.97
C ILE A 100 1.18 5.30 -8.89
N THR A 101 1.17 4.01 -9.19
CA THR A 101 -0.01 3.16 -9.05
C THR A 101 0.31 1.94 -8.20
N GLU A 102 -0.70 1.17 -7.85
CA GLU A 102 -0.56 -0.05 -7.07
C GLU A 102 -0.11 -1.24 -7.93
N LEU A 103 0.67 -2.12 -7.35
CA LEU A 103 0.85 -3.49 -7.83
C LEU A 103 0.59 -4.43 -6.65
N VAL A 104 -0.64 -4.94 -6.56
CA VAL A 104 -1.02 -5.92 -5.55
C VAL A 104 -0.41 -7.26 -5.95
N LEU A 105 0.69 -7.60 -5.31
CA LEU A 105 1.47 -8.80 -5.66
C LEU A 105 0.93 -10.05 -4.96
N ASN A 106 0.55 -9.92 -3.69
CA ASN A 106 0.31 -11.06 -2.82
C ASN A 106 -0.93 -11.88 -3.24
N HIS A 107 -2.00 -11.22 -3.65
CA HIS A 107 -3.31 -11.86 -3.83
C HIS A 107 -4.10 -11.29 -5.02
N THR A 108 -5.23 -11.91 -5.30
CA THR A 108 -6.24 -11.38 -6.22
C THR A 108 -7.62 -11.46 -5.57
N SER A 109 -8.63 -10.83 -6.17
CA SER A 109 -10.02 -11.18 -5.84
C SER A 109 -10.30 -12.65 -6.10
N SER A 110 -11.17 -13.25 -5.30
CA SER A 110 -11.75 -14.58 -5.59
C SER A 110 -12.56 -14.60 -6.91
N GLU A 111 -12.93 -13.43 -7.45
CA GLU A 111 -13.57 -13.25 -8.75
C GLU A 111 -12.58 -13.08 -9.91
N HIS A 112 -11.27 -13.12 -9.64
CA HIS A 112 -10.26 -13.02 -10.69
C HIS A 112 -10.27 -14.27 -11.57
N LYS A 113 -10.14 -14.08 -12.88
CA LYS A 113 -10.13 -15.19 -13.88
C LYS A 113 -9.06 -16.25 -13.61
N TRP A 114 -7.97 -15.91 -12.94
CA TRP A 114 -6.94 -16.88 -12.56
C TRP A 114 -7.45 -17.80 -11.44
N PHE A 115 -8.16 -17.26 -10.44
CA PHE A 115 -8.72 -18.05 -9.35
C PHE A 115 -9.89 -18.94 -9.85
N GLU A 116 -10.78 -18.37 -10.65
CA GLU A 116 -11.88 -19.10 -11.29
C GLU A 116 -11.38 -20.30 -12.13
N ARG A 117 -10.24 -20.12 -12.78
CA ARG A 117 -9.57 -21.20 -13.52
C ARG A 117 -8.87 -22.20 -12.62
N ALA A 118 -8.21 -21.70 -11.56
CA ALA A 118 -7.44 -22.54 -10.64
C ALA A 118 -8.35 -23.53 -9.89
N LYS A 119 -9.48 -23.07 -9.37
CA LYS A 119 -10.40 -23.95 -8.62
C LYS A 119 -11.01 -25.09 -9.46
N ARG A 120 -11.09 -24.92 -10.79
CA ARG A 120 -11.56 -25.96 -11.74
C ARG A 120 -10.45 -26.80 -12.34
N ALA A 121 -9.20 -26.42 -12.12
CA ALA A 121 -8.05 -27.12 -12.69
C ALA A 121 -7.69 -28.37 -11.87
N LYS A 122 -7.08 -29.36 -12.54
CA LYS A 122 -6.59 -30.57 -11.87
C LYS A 122 -5.52 -30.22 -10.83
N PRO A 123 -5.55 -30.83 -9.63
CA PRO A 123 -4.45 -30.74 -8.68
C PRO A 123 -3.09 -31.01 -9.33
N GLY A 124 -2.07 -30.23 -8.95
CA GLY A 124 -0.72 -30.32 -9.50
C GLY A 124 -0.53 -29.68 -10.88
N SER A 125 -1.59 -29.21 -11.56
CA SER A 125 -1.44 -28.46 -12.82
C SER A 125 -0.91 -27.05 -12.57
N SER A 126 -0.23 -26.46 -13.56
CA SER A 126 0.27 -25.08 -13.48
C SER A 126 -0.85 -24.06 -13.20
N TYR A 127 -2.08 -24.31 -13.66
CA TYR A 127 -3.23 -23.46 -13.40
C TYR A 127 -3.75 -23.58 -11.97
N ARG A 128 -3.81 -24.84 -11.44
CA ARG A 128 -4.17 -25.06 -10.03
C ARG A 128 -3.17 -24.35 -9.13
N ASN A 129 -1.91 -24.50 -9.43
CA ASN A 129 -0.78 -23.99 -8.65
C ASN A 129 -0.55 -22.46 -8.84
N PHE A 130 -1.48 -21.73 -9.46
CA PHE A 130 -1.45 -20.26 -9.41
C PHE A 130 -1.72 -19.72 -8.01
N TYR A 131 -2.42 -20.49 -7.17
CA TYR A 131 -2.74 -20.17 -5.79
C TYR A 131 -2.23 -21.25 -4.87
N VAL A 132 -2.17 -20.95 -3.58
CA VAL A 132 -1.71 -21.89 -2.55
C VAL A 132 -2.89 -22.71 -2.06
N TRP A 133 -2.78 -24.05 -2.18
CA TRP A 133 -3.85 -24.98 -1.84
C TRP A 133 -3.35 -26.05 -0.86
N ASN A 134 -4.26 -26.54 0.00
CA ASN A 134 -4.01 -27.69 0.86
C ASN A 134 -5.32 -28.47 1.11
N ASP A 135 -5.18 -29.74 1.53
CA ASP A 135 -6.35 -30.60 1.80
C ASP A 135 -6.93 -30.36 3.20
N ASP A 136 -6.18 -29.70 4.08
CA ASP A 136 -6.56 -29.34 5.45
C ASP A 136 -6.05 -27.93 5.82
N THR A 137 -6.24 -27.53 7.07
CA THR A 137 -5.83 -26.24 7.61
C THR A 137 -4.61 -26.32 8.52
N GLU A 138 -3.86 -27.42 8.47
CA GLU A 138 -2.79 -27.71 9.43
C GLU A 138 -1.46 -27.04 9.09
N LYS A 139 -1.26 -26.64 7.83
CA LYS A 139 -0.03 -25.97 7.39
C LYS A 139 0.01 -24.50 7.82
N TYR A 140 1.24 -24.00 7.99
CA TYR A 140 1.56 -22.59 8.25
C TYR A 140 0.89 -22.02 9.51
N LYS A 141 0.79 -22.82 10.57
CA LYS A 141 0.12 -22.44 11.83
C LYS A 141 0.80 -21.29 12.56
N ASP A 142 2.09 -21.09 12.33
CA ASP A 142 2.86 -20.00 12.94
C ASP A 142 2.58 -18.64 12.28
N ALA A 143 1.89 -18.63 11.13
CA ALA A 143 1.47 -17.43 10.44
C ALA A 143 0.29 -16.76 11.16
N ARG A 144 0.50 -15.55 11.68
CA ARG A 144 -0.56 -14.78 12.36
C ARG A 144 -1.70 -14.41 11.41
N ILE A 145 -2.89 -14.19 11.94
CA ILE A 145 -4.02 -13.60 11.23
C ILE A 145 -3.86 -12.08 11.27
N ILE A 146 -3.81 -11.43 10.10
CA ILE A 146 -3.62 -9.98 10.00
C ILE A 146 -4.92 -9.25 10.31
N PHE A 147 -6.01 -9.61 9.63
CA PHE A 147 -7.32 -9.00 9.84
C PHE A 147 -8.13 -9.76 10.90
N GLN A 148 -7.60 -9.76 12.13
CA GLN A 148 -8.14 -10.54 13.25
C GLN A 148 -9.56 -10.14 13.69
N ASP A 149 -10.05 -8.95 13.31
CA ASP A 149 -11.43 -8.53 13.56
C ASP A 149 -12.43 -9.13 12.57
N PHE A 150 -11.95 -9.73 11.46
CA PHE A 150 -12.77 -10.23 10.36
C PHE A 150 -12.54 -11.71 10.07
N GLU A 151 -11.33 -12.22 10.22
CA GLU A 151 -10.95 -13.58 9.85
C GLU A 151 -10.54 -14.39 11.07
N ILE A 152 -10.84 -15.70 11.03
CA ILE A 152 -10.52 -16.66 12.11
C ILE A 152 -9.48 -17.70 11.67
N SER A 153 -9.12 -17.71 10.41
CA SER A 153 -8.15 -18.63 9.79
C SER A 153 -7.54 -17.97 8.56
N ASN A 154 -6.31 -18.35 8.22
CA ASN A 154 -5.70 -18.02 6.93
C ASN A 154 -6.08 -19.05 5.83
N TRP A 155 -6.93 -19.99 6.11
CA TRP A 155 -7.41 -21.01 5.18
C TRP A 155 -8.93 -20.96 5.03
N SER A 156 -9.42 -20.98 3.78
CA SER A 156 -10.84 -21.08 3.46
C SER A 156 -11.12 -22.21 2.49
N TYR A 157 -12.21 -22.94 2.74
CA TYR A 157 -12.61 -24.08 1.90
C TYR A 157 -13.37 -23.62 0.65
N ASP A 158 -12.93 -24.07 -0.53
CA ASP A 158 -13.66 -23.89 -1.78
C ASP A 158 -14.36 -25.20 -2.17
N PRO A 159 -15.71 -25.24 -2.22
CA PRO A 159 -16.46 -26.46 -2.51
C PRO A 159 -16.33 -26.92 -3.97
N GLU A 160 -16.05 -26.03 -4.94
CA GLU A 160 -15.81 -26.39 -6.33
C GLU A 160 -14.44 -27.05 -6.49
N ALA A 161 -13.43 -26.48 -5.81
CA ALA A 161 -12.07 -27.01 -5.79
C ALA A 161 -11.91 -28.26 -4.89
N GLN A 162 -12.84 -28.48 -3.95
CA GLN A 162 -12.78 -29.49 -2.89
C GLN A 162 -11.46 -29.45 -2.11
N SER A 163 -10.98 -28.26 -1.79
CA SER A 163 -9.69 -28.02 -1.15
C SER A 163 -9.71 -26.66 -0.44
N TYR A 164 -8.81 -26.50 0.51
CA TYR A 164 -8.60 -25.19 1.16
C TYR A 164 -7.62 -24.36 0.32
N TYR A 165 -7.89 -23.06 0.19
CA TYR A 165 -6.93 -22.09 -0.34
C TYR A 165 -6.43 -21.17 0.76
N TRP A 166 -5.19 -20.75 0.64
CA TRP A 166 -4.54 -19.82 1.54
C TRP A 166 -4.94 -18.38 1.21
N HIS A 167 -5.14 -17.56 2.24
CA HIS A 167 -5.31 -16.12 2.15
C HIS A 167 -4.69 -15.45 3.37
N ARG A 168 -3.83 -14.49 3.16
CA ARG A 168 -3.20 -13.78 4.27
C ARG A 168 -4.07 -12.65 4.82
N PHE A 169 -4.93 -12.11 3.96
CA PHE A 169 -5.88 -11.05 4.24
C PHE A 169 -7.31 -11.61 4.29
N TYR A 170 -8.26 -10.99 3.59
CA TYR A 170 -9.63 -11.50 3.59
C TYR A 170 -9.78 -12.84 2.85
N SER A 171 -10.74 -13.63 3.27
CA SER A 171 -11.08 -14.89 2.62
C SER A 171 -11.49 -14.75 1.15
N HIS A 172 -11.90 -13.54 0.71
CA HIS A 172 -12.16 -13.25 -0.70
C HIS A 172 -10.92 -12.75 -1.48
N GLN A 173 -9.73 -12.82 -0.87
CA GLN A 173 -8.44 -12.43 -1.45
C GLN A 173 -7.46 -13.60 -1.41
N PRO A 174 -7.66 -14.66 -2.25
CA PRO A 174 -6.76 -15.81 -2.30
C PRO A 174 -5.35 -15.40 -2.72
N ASP A 175 -4.34 -15.94 -2.03
CA ASP A 175 -2.94 -15.63 -2.25
C ASP A 175 -2.37 -16.35 -3.47
N LEU A 176 -1.59 -15.63 -4.25
CA LEU A 176 -0.86 -16.14 -5.40
C LEU A 176 0.33 -16.99 -4.95
N ASN A 177 0.55 -18.10 -5.62
CA ASN A 177 1.66 -19.00 -5.33
C ASN A 177 2.93 -18.57 -6.06
N PHE A 178 3.82 -17.87 -5.37
CA PHE A 178 5.10 -17.41 -5.92
C PHE A 178 6.14 -18.52 -6.14
N ASP A 179 5.93 -19.74 -5.67
CA ASP A 179 6.73 -20.89 -6.09
C ASP A 179 6.46 -21.28 -7.56
N ASN A 180 5.36 -20.79 -8.14
CA ASN A 180 5.00 -21.05 -9.53
C ASN A 180 5.60 -19.97 -10.47
N PRO A 181 6.57 -20.32 -11.34
CA PRO A 181 7.14 -19.36 -12.28
C PRO A 181 6.14 -18.76 -13.27
N ALA A 182 4.96 -19.37 -13.45
CA ALA A 182 3.91 -18.82 -14.29
C ALA A 182 3.24 -17.59 -13.64
N VAL A 183 3.20 -17.52 -12.30
CA VAL A 183 2.76 -16.33 -11.54
C VAL A 183 3.73 -15.18 -11.81
N HIS A 184 5.04 -15.40 -11.68
CA HIS A 184 6.04 -14.36 -11.98
C HIS A 184 5.88 -13.78 -13.40
N LYS A 185 5.69 -14.65 -14.40
CA LYS A 185 5.47 -14.23 -15.79
C LYS A 185 4.18 -13.45 -15.97
N ALA A 186 3.13 -13.80 -15.21
CA ALA A 186 1.87 -13.08 -15.25
C ALA A 186 2.00 -11.68 -14.65
N ILE A 187 2.66 -11.55 -13.50
CA ILE A 187 2.94 -10.27 -12.85
C ILE A 187 3.82 -9.37 -13.73
N PHE A 188 4.88 -9.89 -14.35
CA PHE A 188 5.70 -9.09 -15.28
C PHE A 188 4.89 -8.56 -16.48
N LYS A 189 3.89 -9.31 -16.97
CA LYS A 189 3.00 -8.79 -18.01
C LYS A 189 2.10 -7.65 -17.52
N VAL A 190 1.64 -7.73 -16.28
CA VAL A 190 0.87 -6.64 -15.65
C VAL A 190 1.75 -5.39 -15.52
N LEU A 191 2.96 -5.56 -15.01
CA LEU A 191 3.94 -4.49 -14.87
C LEU A 191 4.25 -3.83 -16.23
N ASP A 192 4.56 -4.64 -17.25
CA ASP A 192 4.79 -4.17 -18.62
C ASP A 192 3.61 -3.36 -19.18
N PHE A 193 2.39 -3.82 -18.91
CA PHE A 193 1.19 -3.15 -19.36
C PHE A 193 1.12 -1.71 -18.81
N TRP A 194 1.34 -1.54 -17.51
CA TRP A 194 1.23 -0.23 -16.86
C TRP A 194 2.41 0.68 -17.16
N PHE A 195 3.66 0.17 -17.17
CA PHE A 195 4.81 0.98 -17.52
C PHE A 195 4.77 1.47 -18.99
N LYS A 196 4.26 0.65 -19.91
CA LYS A 196 4.05 1.07 -21.31
C LYS A 196 2.96 2.15 -21.46
N LEU A 197 2.04 2.25 -20.49
CA LEU A 197 1.05 3.33 -20.45
C LEU A 197 1.62 4.64 -19.89
N GLY A 198 2.82 4.63 -19.30
CA GLY A 198 3.53 5.82 -18.87
C GLY A 198 3.58 6.06 -17.37
N ILE A 199 3.14 5.13 -16.51
CA ILE A 199 3.32 5.30 -15.08
C ILE A 199 4.80 5.39 -14.71
N ASP A 200 5.11 6.12 -13.62
CA ASP A 200 6.47 6.40 -13.17
C ASP A 200 6.91 5.52 -12.02
N GLY A 201 5.98 4.98 -11.25
CA GLY A 201 6.28 4.11 -10.13
C GLY A 201 5.15 3.15 -9.78
N LEU A 202 5.51 2.13 -9.02
CA LEU A 202 4.60 1.14 -8.45
C LEU A 202 4.77 1.08 -6.94
N ARG A 203 3.68 1.17 -6.20
CA ARG A 203 3.67 0.76 -4.79
C ARG A 203 3.33 -0.72 -4.76
N LEU A 204 4.23 -1.50 -4.18
CA LEU A 204 4.10 -2.94 -4.04
C LEU A 204 3.37 -3.24 -2.73
N ASP A 205 2.12 -3.69 -2.87
CA ASP A 205 1.26 -4.06 -1.76
C ASP A 205 1.74 -5.35 -1.11
N ALA A 206 1.73 -5.39 0.22
CA ALA A 206 1.87 -6.60 1.03
C ALA A 206 3.10 -7.48 0.69
N VAL A 207 4.24 -6.86 0.38
CA VAL A 207 5.45 -7.57 -0.04
C VAL A 207 6.03 -8.58 0.97
N PRO A 208 5.87 -8.44 2.30
CA PRO A 208 6.38 -9.43 3.25
C PRO A 208 5.79 -10.84 3.13
N TYR A 209 4.64 -10.99 2.48
CA TYR A 209 3.78 -12.18 2.56
C TYR A 209 3.77 -13.06 1.31
N LEU A 210 4.69 -12.86 0.37
CA LEU A 210 4.67 -13.51 -0.96
C LEU A 210 4.92 -15.02 -0.96
N TYR A 211 5.53 -15.55 0.09
CA TYR A 211 5.88 -16.97 0.18
C TYR A 211 5.44 -17.58 1.51
N GLU A 212 5.05 -18.85 1.48
CA GLU A 212 4.70 -19.66 2.64
C GLU A 212 5.71 -20.76 2.85
N ARG A 213 6.21 -20.91 4.09
CA ARG A 213 7.11 -22.00 4.50
C ARG A 213 6.69 -22.56 5.84
N GLU A 214 6.62 -23.88 5.91
CA GLU A 214 6.31 -24.57 7.16
C GLU A 214 7.38 -24.29 8.22
N GLY A 215 6.94 -24.08 9.47
CA GLY A 215 7.82 -23.74 10.59
C GLY A 215 8.34 -22.29 10.59
N THR A 216 7.72 -21.43 9.78
CA THR A 216 7.98 -19.97 9.78
C THR A 216 6.68 -19.20 9.96
N ASN A 217 6.79 -17.90 10.27
CA ASN A 217 5.63 -16.99 10.31
C ASN A 217 5.11 -16.59 8.90
N CYS A 218 5.73 -17.05 7.83
CA CYS A 218 5.45 -16.68 6.44
C CYS A 218 5.57 -15.17 6.18
N GLU A 219 6.54 -14.52 6.79
CA GLU A 219 6.86 -13.09 6.61
C GLU A 219 8.35 -12.90 6.38
N ASN A 220 8.75 -11.96 5.53
CA ASN A 220 10.15 -11.59 5.26
C ASN A 220 11.05 -12.78 4.87
N LEU A 221 10.52 -13.74 4.12
CA LEU A 221 11.30 -14.90 3.74
C LEU A 221 12.38 -14.54 2.70
N PRO A 222 13.53 -15.25 2.70
CA PRO A 222 14.61 -15.00 1.74
C PRO A 222 14.15 -15.04 0.28
N GLU A 223 13.20 -15.89 -0.04
CA GLU A 223 12.63 -16.02 -1.39
C GLU A 223 11.88 -14.75 -1.82
N THR A 224 11.29 -14.01 -0.88
CA THR A 224 10.68 -12.70 -1.15
C THR A 224 11.73 -11.72 -1.65
N HIS A 225 12.87 -11.62 -0.98
CA HIS A 225 13.98 -10.76 -1.37
C HIS A 225 14.59 -11.17 -2.72
N GLU A 226 14.78 -12.47 -2.96
CA GLU A 226 15.21 -12.98 -4.27
C GLU A 226 14.24 -12.58 -5.39
N TYR A 227 12.93 -12.67 -5.13
CA TYR A 227 11.93 -12.22 -6.09
C TYR A 227 11.98 -10.72 -6.34
N LEU A 228 12.13 -9.90 -5.30
CA LEU A 228 12.22 -8.43 -5.43
C LEU A 228 13.48 -8.01 -6.21
N LYS A 229 14.62 -8.65 -5.98
CA LYS A 229 15.85 -8.45 -6.80
C LYS A 229 15.61 -8.79 -8.27
N LYS A 230 14.92 -9.89 -8.54
CA LYS A 230 14.54 -10.30 -9.89
C LYS A 230 13.58 -9.28 -10.54
N LEU A 231 12.59 -8.78 -9.79
CA LEU A 231 11.64 -7.78 -10.24
C LEU A 231 12.36 -6.46 -10.55
N ARG A 232 13.20 -6.01 -9.62
CA ARG A 232 14.00 -4.79 -9.77
C ARG A 232 14.92 -4.87 -11.00
N LYS A 233 15.66 -5.95 -11.13
CA LYS A 233 16.53 -6.18 -12.29
C LYS A 233 15.75 -6.14 -13.60
N TYR A 234 14.57 -6.77 -13.64
CA TYR A 234 13.73 -6.74 -14.84
C TYR A 234 13.33 -5.32 -15.22
N ILE A 235 12.99 -4.49 -14.23
CA ILE A 235 12.62 -3.08 -14.45
C ILE A 235 13.82 -2.28 -14.95
N ASP A 236 14.96 -2.39 -14.29
CA ASP A 236 16.17 -1.65 -14.65
C ASP A 236 16.68 -2.01 -16.07
N ASP A 237 16.51 -3.28 -16.48
CA ASP A 237 16.90 -3.76 -17.81
C ASP A 237 15.96 -3.28 -18.94
N ASN A 238 14.69 -2.93 -18.64
CA ASN A 238 13.67 -2.68 -19.65
C ASN A 238 13.07 -1.26 -19.61
N TYR A 239 13.24 -0.53 -18.52
CA TYR A 239 12.61 0.78 -18.30
C TYR A 239 13.59 1.75 -17.66
N GLU A 240 13.43 3.04 -17.95
CA GLU A 240 14.20 4.12 -17.35
C GLU A 240 13.36 4.89 -16.32
N ASP A 241 14.01 5.39 -15.24
CA ASP A 241 13.43 6.29 -14.25
C ASP A 241 12.16 5.76 -13.56
N LYS A 242 12.05 4.45 -13.38
CA LYS A 242 10.93 3.83 -12.65
C LYS A 242 11.28 3.67 -11.18
N MET A 243 10.26 3.71 -10.33
CA MET A 243 10.39 3.60 -8.89
C MET A 243 9.52 2.46 -8.36
N LEU A 244 10.04 1.70 -7.40
CA LEU A 244 9.31 0.73 -6.59
C LEU A 244 9.27 1.22 -5.15
N LEU A 245 8.08 1.26 -4.56
CA LEU A 245 7.82 1.58 -3.15
C LEU A 245 7.28 0.34 -2.45
N ALA A 246 8.04 -0.22 -1.52
CA ALA A 246 7.62 -1.40 -0.76
C ALA A 246 6.67 -1.01 0.38
N GLU A 247 5.58 -1.76 0.53
CA GLU A 247 4.82 -1.78 1.77
C GLU A 247 5.27 -2.96 2.63
N ALA A 248 6.18 -2.67 3.55
CA ALA A 248 6.67 -3.59 4.57
C ALA A 248 6.45 -2.96 5.95
N ASN A 249 5.34 -3.34 6.59
CA ASN A 249 5.03 -2.88 7.96
C ASN A 249 5.80 -3.75 8.95
N GLN A 250 7.07 -3.43 9.13
CA GLN A 250 8.05 -4.16 9.94
C GLN A 250 8.85 -3.20 10.81
N TRP A 251 9.62 -3.72 11.77
CA TRP A 251 10.62 -2.93 12.50
C TRP A 251 11.67 -2.37 11.54
N PRO A 252 12.38 -1.26 11.92
CA PRO A 252 13.28 -0.59 10.98
C PRO A 252 14.35 -1.48 10.36
N ASP A 253 14.92 -2.42 11.13
CA ASP A 253 15.91 -3.36 10.63
C ASP A 253 15.33 -4.23 9.52
N ASP A 254 14.20 -4.91 9.78
CA ASP A 254 13.54 -5.78 8.81
C ASP A 254 13.01 -4.99 7.60
N ALA A 255 12.45 -3.79 7.82
CA ALA A 255 11.97 -2.93 6.74
C ALA A 255 13.11 -2.43 5.84
N SER A 256 14.33 -2.29 6.37
CA SER A 256 15.50 -1.86 5.60
C SER A 256 16.00 -2.95 4.65
N GLU A 257 15.73 -4.22 4.92
CA GLU A 257 16.09 -5.34 4.04
C GLU A 257 15.44 -5.24 2.67
N TYR A 258 14.26 -4.57 2.56
CA TYR A 258 13.56 -4.34 1.28
C TYR A 258 14.26 -3.37 0.33
N PHE A 259 15.35 -2.75 0.75
CA PHE A 259 16.26 -2.00 -0.13
C PHE A 259 17.34 -2.90 -0.75
N GLY A 260 17.67 -4.05 -0.10
CA GLY A 260 18.83 -4.87 -0.45
C GLY A 260 20.12 -4.04 -0.44
N ASP A 261 21.01 -4.32 -1.34
CA ASP A 261 22.20 -3.49 -1.63
C ASP A 261 21.87 -2.30 -2.59
N GLY A 262 20.62 -1.83 -2.60
CA GLY A 262 20.09 -0.88 -3.56
C GLY A 262 19.58 -1.56 -4.85
N ASP A 263 19.33 -2.85 -4.80
CA ASP A 263 18.94 -3.73 -5.90
C ASP A 263 17.55 -4.39 -5.71
N GLU A 264 16.82 -4.01 -4.66
CA GLU A 264 15.42 -4.36 -4.44
C GLU A 264 14.51 -3.13 -4.64
N CYS A 265 13.74 -2.70 -3.65
CA CYS A 265 12.89 -1.53 -3.80
C CYS A 265 13.68 -0.22 -3.70
N HIS A 266 13.23 0.81 -4.39
CA HIS A 266 13.81 2.15 -4.32
C HIS A 266 13.40 2.88 -3.05
N MET A 267 12.18 2.60 -2.59
CA MET A 267 11.59 3.19 -1.41
C MET A 267 10.91 2.12 -0.56
N SER A 268 10.85 2.35 0.75
CA SER A 268 10.05 1.59 1.70
C SER A 268 9.39 2.55 2.68
N PHE A 269 8.17 2.24 3.13
CA PHE A 269 7.49 3.03 4.16
C PHE A 269 8.17 2.87 5.51
N HIS A 270 8.38 3.98 6.21
CA HIS A 270 8.83 3.97 7.60
C HIS A 270 7.64 3.91 8.55
N PHE A 271 6.96 2.78 8.62
CA PHE A 271 5.78 2.59 9.49
C PHE A 271 6.06 2.86 10.97
N PRO A 272 7.19 2.43 11.58
CA PRO A 272 7.43 2.67 13.00
C PRO A 272 7.53 4.15 13.39
N LEU A 273 7.93 5.04 12.48
CA LEU A 273 8.03 6.47 12.74
C LEU A 273 6.64 7.12 12.90
N MET A 274 5.65 6.68 12.11
CA MET A 274 4.33 7.30 12.07
C MET A 274 3.66 7.38 13.46
N PRO A 275 3.44 6.30 14.24
CA PRO A 275 2.82 6.40 15.56
C PRO A 275 3.66 7.23 16.55
N ARG A 276 4.97 7.22 16.41
CA ARG A 276 5.88 7.93 17.31
C ARG A 276 5.87 9.45 17.12
N LEU A 277 5.52 9.93 15.93
CA LEU A 277 5.24 11.36 15.71
C LEU A 277 4.02 11.81 16.54
N TYR A 278 2.95 11.01 16.58
CA TYR A 278 1.78 11.28 17.42
C TYR A 278 2.07 11.16 18.91
N MET A 279 2.87 10.15 19.31
CA MET A 279 3.30 10.02 20.70
C MET A 279 4.09 11.25 21.16
N ALA A 280 5.07 11.66 20.37
CA ALA A 280 5.89 12.83 20.68
C ALA A 280 5.07 14.10 20.82
N GLN A 281 4.14 14.35 19.92
CA GLN A 281 3.24 15.49 19.97
C GLN A 281 2.36 15.45 21.24
N ARG A 282 1.80 14.26 21.58
CA ARG A 282 0.88 14.12 22.71
C ARG A 282 1.58 14.13 24.06
N MET A 283 2.80 13.59 24.13
CA MET A 283 3.64 13.57 25.32
C MET A 283 4.36 14.89 25.56
N GLU A 284 4.41 15.79 24.55
CA GLU A 284 5.25 16.98 24.53
C GLU A 284 6.75 16.62 24.74
N ASP A 285 7.16 15.45 24.20
CA ASP A 285 8.50 14.91 24.33
C ASP A 285 8.98 14.38 22.98
N ARG A 286 10.22 14.76 22.60
CA ARG A 286 10.87 14.33 21.36
C ARG A 286 11.40 12.88 21.43
N PHE A 287 11.49 12.30 22.61
CA PHE A 287 12.13 11.00 22.82
C PHE A 287 11.60 9.89 21.89
N PRO A 288 10.27 9.70 21.69
CA PRO A 288 9.79 8.65 20.79
C PRO A 288 10.30 8.75 19.35
N ILE A 289 10.54 9.98 18.87
CA ILE A 289 11.08 10.20 17.52
C ILE A 289 12.58 9.87 17.49
N ILE A 290 13.33 10.36 18.49
CA ILE A 290 14.78 10.11 18.57
C ILE A 290 15.05 8.61 18.68
N ASP A 291 14.35 7.94 19.58
CA ASP A 291 14.50 6.52 19.85
C ASP A 291 14.33 5.66 18.59
N ILE A 292 13.28 5.91 17.80
CA ILE A 292 13.04 5.12 16.58
C ILE A 292 14.02 5.49 15.45
N LEU A 293 14.45 6.75 15.37
CA LEU A 293 15.45 7.16 14.37
C LEU A 293 16.83 6.58 14.67
N ASP A 294 17.18 6.48 15.96
CA ASP A 294 18.45 5.85 16.40
C ASP A 294 18.46 4.33 16.12
N GLN A 295 17.28 3.71 16.04
CA GLN A 295 17.10 2.30 15.66
C GLN A 295 17.01 2.11 14.14
N THR A 296 16.93 3.18 13.35
CA THR A 296 16.76 3.10 11.89
C THR A 296 18.12 2.96 11.22
N PRO A 297 18.37 1.85 10.49
CA PRO A 297 19.64 1.63 9.82
C PRO A 297 19.93 2.65 8.71
N GLU A 298 21.19 2.82 8.37
CA GLU A 298 21.59 3.49 7.13
C GLU A 298 21.14 2.66 5.92
N ILE A 299 20.67 3.34 4.88
CA ILE A 299 20.18 2.73 3.65
C ILE A 299 21.05 3.09 2.46
N PRO A 300 21.04 2.30 1.36
CA PRO A 300 21.82 2.62 0.17
C PRO A 300 21.50 4.01 -0.41
N ASP A 301 22.52 4.67 -0.96
CA ASP A 301 22.42 6.05 -1.49
C ASP A 301 21.36 6.25 -2.57
N ASN A 302 21.01 5.19 -3.31
CA ASN A 302 19.97 5.21 -4.33
C ASN A 302 18.58 4.83 -3.78
N CYS A 303 18.43 4.70 -2.46
CA CYS A 303 17.19 4.37 -1.79
C CYS A 303 16.68 5.54 -0.93
N GLN A 304 15.41 5.46 -0.50
CA GLN A 304 14.80 6.49 0.33
C GLN A 304 13.66 5.93 1.18
N TRP A 305 13.57 6.35 2.44
CA TRP A 305 12.39 6.14 3.26
C TRP A 305 11.22 7.00 2.77
N ALA A 306 10.02 6.42 2.74
CA ALA A 306 8.76 7.13 2.57
C ALA A 306 8.13 7.36 3.95
N ILE A 307 7.84 8.61 4.29
CA ILE A 307 7.29 9.01 5.58
C ILE A 307 5.90 9.62 5.40
N PHE A 308 5.03 9.39 6.36
CA PHE A 308 3.63 9.82 6.27
C PHE A 308 3.01 9.97 7.67
N LEU A 309 1.98 10.81 7.78
CA LEU A 309 1.18 10.94 9.00
C LEU A 309 -0.01 10.00 8.98
N ARG A 310 -0.71 9.95 7.87
CA ARG A 310 -1.87 9.10 7.64
C ARG A 310 -1.86 8.57 6.20
N ASN A 311 -2.61 7.48 6.01
CA ASN A 311 -2.91 6.89 4.70
C ASN A 311 -4.37 6.41 4.67
N HIS A 312 -4.73 5.61 3.69
CA HIS A 312 -6.06 5.03 3.47
C HIS A 312 -6.42 3.88 4.41
N ASP A 313 -5.46 3.40 5.18
CA ASP A 313 -5.63 2.33 6.17
C ASP A 313 -5.68 2.87 7.59
N GLU A 314 -5.70 2.00 8.57
CA GLU A 314 -5.56 2.37 9.97
C GLU A 314 -4.20 2.99 10.27
N LEU A 315 -4.12 3.83 11.29
CA LEU A 315 -2.87 4.15 11.94
C LEU A 315 -2.41 2.88 12.66
N THR A 316 -1.55 2.10 12.00
CA THR A 316 -1.11 0.81 12.53
C THR A 316 -0.28 0.98 13.79
N LEU A 317 -0.52 0.10 14.75
CA LEU A 317 0.19 0.01 16.03
C LEU A 317 0.84 -1.39 16.19
N GLU A 318 1.18 -2.02 15.07
CA GLU A 318 1.87 -3.32 15.08
C GLU A 318 3.33 -3.18 15.52
N MET A 319 4.00 -2.12 15.04
CA MET A 319 5.42 -1.86 15.31
C MET A 319 5.62 -0.88 16.47
N VAL A 320 4.90 -1.14 17.57
CA VAL A 320 5.04 -0.45 18.85
C VAL A 320 4.97 -1.48 19.98
N SER A 321 5.47 -1.14 21.18
CA SER A 321 5.31 -2.02 22.34
C SER A 321 3.84 -2.08 22.80
N ASP A 322 3.49 -3.04 23.64
CA ASP A 322 2.14 -3.15 24.20
C ASP A 322 1.79 -1.94 25.05
N GLU A 323 2.74 -1.38 25.81
CA GLU A 323 2.59 -0.16 26.60
C GLU A 323 2.34 1.06 25.70
N GLU A 324 3.10 1.19 24.61
CA GLU A 324 2.91 2.25 23.61
C GLU A 324 1.54 2.12 22.95
N ARG A 325 1.12 0.89 22.58
CA ARG A 325 -0.20 0.64 21.99
C ARG A 325 -1.32 1.03 22.91
N ASP A 326 -1.23 0.65 24.18
CA ASP A 326 -2.20 1.02 25.22
C ASP A 326 -2.27 2.55 25.40
N TYR A 327 -1.11 3.22 25.39
CA TYR A 327 -1.05 4.67 25.45
C TYR A 327 -1.74 5.32 24.23
N MET A 328 -1.48 4.83 23.04
CA MET A 328 -2.09 5.32 21.79
C MET A 328 -3.61 5.14 21.80
N TYR A 329 -4.10 3.99 22.23
CA TYR A 329 -5.55 3.77 22.36
C TYR A 329 -6.21 4.69 23.38
N LYS A 330 -5.60 4.92 24.53
CA LYS A 330 -6.09 5.83 25.56
C LYS A 330 -6.11 7.30 25.08
N SER A 331 -5.10 7.68 24.31
CA SER A 331 -4.91 9.05 23.85
C SER A 331 -5.77 9.38 22.61
N PHE A 332 -5.84 8.47 21.63
CA PHE A 332 -6.36 8.75 20.28
C PHE A 332 -7.58 7.93 19.86
N ALA A 333 -7.94 6.87 20.62
CA ALA A 333 -9.05 5.97 20.28
C ALA A 333 -9.86 5.59 21.53
N LYS A 334 -10.39 6.59 22.23
CA LYS A 334 -11.19 6.42 23.45
C LYS A 334 -12.47 5.64 23.18
N ASN A 335 -13.10 5.82 22.01
CA ASN A 335 -14.23 5.01 21.59
C ASN A 335 -13.72 3.72 20.93
N PRO A 336 -14.13 2.52 21.38
CA PRO A 336 -13.71 1.25 20.78
C PRO A 336 -13.98 1.16 19.27
N LYS A 337 -15.01 1.82 18.75
CA LYS A 337 -15.30 1.88 17.31
C LYS A 337 -14.24 2.62 16.48
N GLN A 338 -13.34 3.36 17.13
CA GLN A 338 -12.20 4.01 16.47
C GLN A 338 -11.03 3.04 16.25
N ARG A 339 -11.07 1.85 16.86
CA ARG A 339 -10.06 0.80 16.74
C ARG A 339 -10.44 -0.19 15.66
N ILE A 340 -9.46 -0.77 15.02
CA ILE A 340 -9.61 -1.84 14.04
C ILE A 340 -8.29 -2.62 13.97
N ASN A 341 -8.36 -3.95 13.97
CA ASN A 341 -7.19 -4.82 14.01
C ASN A 341 -6.21 -4.36 15.13
N LEU A 342 -4.95 -4.08 14.81
CA LEU A 342 -3.99 -3.49 15.75
C LEU A 342 -3.73 -2.00 15.40
N GLY A 343 -4.80 -1.21 15.20
CA GLY A 343 -4.65 0.17 14.77
C GLY A 343 -5.84 1.09 15.11
N ILE A 344 -5.77 2.30 14.60
CA ILE A 344 -6.75 3.37 14.81
C ILE A 344 -7.23 3.88 13.46
N ARG A 345 -8.54 3.73 13.16
CA ARG A 345 -9.17 4.21 11.93
C ARG A 345 -9.68 5.64 12.06
N ARG A 346 -8.77 6.59 12.16
CA ARG A 346 -9.05 8.03 12.24
C ARG A 346 -8.16 8.81 11.26
N ARG A 347 -8.63 9.95 10.76
CA ARG A 347 -7.84 10.88 9.96
C ARG A 347 -6.97 11.80 10.84
N LEU A 348 -6.03 12.52 10.21
CA LEU A 348 -5.09 13.43 10.89
C LEU A 348 -5.80 14.46 11.78
N ALA A 349 -6.71 15.24 11.21
CA ALA A 349 -7.35 16.33 11.95
C ALA A 349 -8.16 15.83 13.17
N PRO A 350 -9.02 14.79 13.06
CA PRO A 350 -9.70 14.23 14.23
C PRO A 350 -8.78 13.58 15.28
N LEU A 351 -7.64 13.00 14.89
CA LEU A 351 -6.64 12.49 15.84
C LEU A 351 -6.09 13.62 16.72
N LEU A 352 -5.95 14.80 16.13
CA LEU A 352 -5.45 16.01 16.80
C LEU A 352 -6.58 16.91 17.35
N GLU A 353 -7.77 16.34 17.56
CA GLU A 353 -8.94 17.04 18.11
C GLU A 353 -9.33 18.31 17.30
N ASN A 354 -8.97 18.34 16.01
CA ASN A 354 -9.11 19.47 15.08
C ASN A 354 -8.36 20.75 15.53
N ASP A 355 -7.35 20.60 16.41
CA ASP A 355 -6.50 21.73 16.78
C ASP A 355 -5.54 22.08 15.64
N ARG A 356 -5.78 23.27 15.05
CA ARG A 356 -5.01 23.75 13.90
C ARG A 356 -3.51 23.81 14.16
N LYS A 357 -3.09 24.23 15.36
CA LYS A 357 -1.67 24.35 15.70
C LYS A 357 -0.98 22.98 15.74
N SER A 358 -1.66 22.00 16.30
CA SER A 358 -1.17 20.61 16.32
C SER A 358 -1.09 20.03 14.91
N ILE A 359 -2.10 20.29 14.05
CA ILE A 359 -2.11 19.87 12.65
C ILE A 359 -0.93 20.52 11.89
N GLU A 360 -0.72 21.82 12.04
CA GLU A 360 0.41 22.55 11.42
C GLU A 360 1.75 22.00 11.92
N LEU A 361 1.91 21.76 13.22
CA LEU A 361 3.12 21.17 13.81
C LEU A 361 3.41 19.79 13.21
N MET A 362 2.42 18.92 13.13
CA MET A 362 2.60 17.58 12.56
C MET A 362 3.02 17.64 11.09
N ASN A 363 2.43 18.54 10.29
CA ASN A 363 2.86 18.72 8.90
C ASN A 363 4.29 19.30 8.83
N ILE A 364 4.68 20.21 9.69
CA ILE A 364 6.07 20.72 9.76
C ILE A 364 7.02 19.55 10.08
N LEU A 365 6.67 18.68 11.03
CA LEU A 365 7.46 17.49 11.33
C LEU A 365 7.58 16.60 10.10
N LEU A 366 6.47 16.27 9.43
CA LEU A 366 6.47 15.45 8.21
C LEU A 366 7.44 15.98 7.15
N PHE A 367 7.39 17.28 6.86
CA PHE A 367 8.25 17.90 5.85
C PHE A 367 9.71 18.18 6.31
N SER A 368 10.01 17.96 7.59
CA SER A 368 11.34 18.21 8.18
C SER A 368 12.10 16.92 8.50
N MET A 369 11.42 15.78 8.55
CA MET A 369 12.06 14.49 8.82
C MET A 369 12.87 13.99 7.60
N PRO A 370 13.91 13.17 7.82
CA PRO A 370 14.61 12.51 6.72
C PRO A 370 13.70 11.51 6.02
N GLY A 371 13.50 11.70 4.73
CA GLY A 371 12.63 10.86 3.90
C GLY A 371 11.78 11.65 2.91
N THR A 372 11.06 10.93 2.08
CA THR A 372 10.12 11.51 1.12
C THR A 372 8.73 11.58 1.75
N PRO A 373 8.13 12.77 1.91
CA PRO A 373 6.83 12.94 2.53
C PRO A 373 5.71 12.46 1.62
N ILE A 374 4.74 11.76 2.22
CA ILE A 374 3.48 11.38 1.57
C ILE A 374 2.33 12.08 2.31
N VAL A 375 1.52 12.82 1.58
CA VAL A 375 0.32 13.50 2.07
C VAL A 375 -0.91 12.74 1.62
N TYR A 376 -1.77 12.37 2.56
CA TYR A 376 -3.04 11.71 2.26
C TYR A 376 -4.09 12.75 1.87
N TYR A 377 -4.86 12.50 0.80
CA TYR A 377 -5.86 13.44 0.28
C TYR A 377 -6.79 13.93 1.40
N GLY A 378 -7.04 15.23 1.41
CA GLY A 378 -7.90 15.89 2.39
C GLY A 378 -7.21 16.27 3.71
N ASP A 379 -6.00 15.79 3.99
CA ASP A 379 -5.26 16.17 5.20
C ASP A 379 -4.83 17.66 5.12
N GLU A 380 -4.55 18.16 3.90
CA GLU A 380 -4.20 19.56 3.62
C GLU A 380 -5.33 20.55 3.92
N ILE A 381 -6.57 20.09 3.94
CA ILE A 381 -7.75 20.91 4.30
C ILE A 381 -8.32 20.56 5.68
N GLY A 382 -7.65 19.67 6.45
CA GLY A 382 -8.11 19.23 7.75
C GLY A 382 -9.39 18.38 7.71
N MET A 383 -9.53 17.53 6.71
CA MET A 383 -10.72 16.70 6.49
C MET A 383 -11.00 15.76 7.66
N GLY A 384 -12.28 15.65 8.05
CA GLY A 384 -12.77 14.74 9.09
C GLY A 384 -12.88 13.30 8.64
N ASP A 385 -13.33 12.44 9.56
CA ASP A 385 -13.61 11.03 9.31
C ASP A 385 -14.98 10.60 9.83
N ASN A 386 -15.40 9.38 9.47
CA ASN A 386 -16.60 8.76 10.00
C ASN A 386 -16.35 7.31 10.45
N TYR A 387 -15.80 7.13 11.64
CA TYR A 387 -15.48 5.81 12.20
C TYR A 387 -16.71 4.92 12.51
N TYR A 388 -17.92 5.36 12.19
CA TYR A 388 -19.14 4.53 12.26
C TYR A 388 -19.37 3.73 10.97
N LEU A 389 -18.67 4.06 9.89
CA LEU A 389 -18.63 3.24 8.67
C LEU A 389 -17.83 1.96 8.93
N GLY A 390 -18.16 0.93 8.17
CA GLY A 390 -17.47 -0.37 8.27
C GLY A 390 -16.01 -0.30 7.88
N ASP A 391 -15.23 -1.28 8.28
CA ASP A 391 -13.82 -1.43 7.93
C ASP A 391 -13.04 -0.09 8.04
N ARG A 392 -12.28 0.26 7.01
CA ARG A 392 -11.50 1.51 6.88
C ARG A 392 -12.22 2.58 6.05
N ASP A 393 -13.47 2.34 5.65
CA ASP A 393 -14.26 3.27 4.81
C ASP A 393 -14.40 4.66 5.43
N GLY A 394 -14.39 4.73 6.76
CA GLY A 394 -14.49 5.99 7.50
C GLY A 394 -13.35 6.98 7.24
N VAL A 395 -12.18 6.52 6.82
CA VAL A 395 -11.03 7.35 6.46
C VAL A 395 -10.89 7.53 4.93
N ARG A 396 -11.76 6.86 4.14
CA ARG A 396 -11.79 6.88 2.68
C ARG A 396 -12.97 7.67 2.10
N THR A 397 -13.57 8.55 2.92
CA THR A 397 -14.74 9.35 2.56
C THR A 397 -14.45 10.35 1.42
N PRO A 398 -15.48 10.81 0.68
CA PRO A 398 -15.30 11.76 -0.42
C PRO A 398 -14.61 13.05 0.01
N MET A 399 -13.71 13.57 -0.85
CA MET A 399 -13.04 14.86 -0.71
C MET A 399 -14.08 15.99 -0.63
N GLN A 400 -13.88 16.94 0.27
CA GLN A 400 -14.80 18.06 0.51
C GLN A 400 -14.38 19.32 -0.24
#